data_572626bc17bbabdd1e5b2622dad4cf75
#
_entry.id   572626bc17bbabdd1e5b2622dad4cf75
#
_cell.length_a   1.000
_cell.length_b   1.000
_cell.length_c   1.000
_cell.angle_alpha   90.00
_cell.angle_beta   90.00
_cell.angle_gamma   90.00
#
_symmetry.space_group_name_H-M   'P 1'
#
loop_
_entity.id
_entity.type
_entity.pdbx_description
1 polymer ?
#
loop_
_entity_poly.entity_id
_entity_poly.type
_entity_poly.pdbx_seq_one_letter_code
_entity_poly.pdbx_strand_id
1 'polypeptide(L)'
;MVEKKTTMTLLEEGQIQIHTENIFPIIKKAVYSDHEVFLRELVSNGVDAISKRRMAAVTGDCSEVEEGLIEIKIDREAKTLTISDNGIGMTSEEVKRYINQVAFSSAEDFLEKYKKESDVIIGHFGLGFYSSFMVAKNVELITKSACPESQAVIWSCDGSPKFTLNEGEREHPGTDVILHLMDDELEYIEPTRIRTLITKYCDFMPVEVSLEGEPINKRN
;
A
#
# COMPACT_ATOMS: atom_id res chain seq x y z
N MET A 1 43.69 40.24 25.83
CA MET A 1 42.34 39.63 25.91
C MET A 1 42.50 38.14 25.60
N VAL A 2 42.30 37.28 26.59
CA VAL A 2 42.44 35.84 26.44
C VAL A 2 41.02 35.32 26.11
N GLU A 3 40.81 34.82 24.89
CA GLU A 3 39.56 34.15 24.52
C GLU A 3 39.41 32.88 25.35
N LYS A 4 38.40 32.83 26.21
CA LYS A 4 37.96 31.59 26.86
C LYS A 4 37.30 30.70 25.83
N LYS A 5 37.99 29.70 25.31
CA LYS A 5 37.40 28.60 24.61
C LYS A 5 36.45 27.84 25.57
N THR A 6 35.15 28.02 25.40
CA THR A 6 34.15 27.21 26.09
C THR A 6 34.20 25.81 25.50
N THR A 7 34.79 24.88 26.20
CA THR A 7 34.78 23.46 25.83
C THR A 7 33.40 22.90 26.22
N MET A 8 32.57 22.62 25.25
CA MET A 8 31.31 21.88 25.49
C MET A 8 31.66 20.45 25.89
N THR A 9 31.16 20.01 27.03
CA THR A 9 31.30 18.62 27.50
C THR A 9 30.09 17.86 27.04
N LEU A 10 30.29 16.80 26.24
CA LEU A 10 29.25 15.86 25.88
C LEU A 10 28.78 15.15 27.16
N LEU A 11 27.49 15.23 27.47
CA LEU A 11 26.91 14.64 28.67
C LEU A 11 26.38 13.20 28.34
N GLU A 12 25.77 13.02 27.19
CA GLU A 12 25.21 11.73 26.77
C GLU A 12 25.09 11.71 25.26
N GLU A 13 25.32 10.55 24.67
CA GLU A 13 25.02 10.21 23.28
C GLU A 13 24.18 8.91 23.28
N GLY A 14 23.05 8.91 22.57
CA GLY A 14 22.13 7.77 22.54
C GLY A 14 21.28 7.76 21.29
N GLN A 15 20.49 6.73 21.11
CA GLN A 15 19.55 6.58 19.99
C GLN A 15 18.14 6.90 20.47
N ILE A 16 17.38 7.62 19.64
CA ILE A 16 15.95 7.83 19.86
C ILE A 16 15.24 6.50 19.65
N GLN A 17 14.45 6.06 20.61
CA GLN A 17 13.67 4.85 20.56
C GLN A 17 12.22 5.17 20.17
N ILE A 18 11.64 4.39 19.28
CA ILE A 18 10.24 4.50 18.87
C ILE A 18 9.47 3.33 19.50
N HIS A 19 8.46 3.64 20.30
CA HIS A 19 7.52 2.65 20.83
C HIS A 19 6.47 2.33 19.75
N THR A 20 6.52 1.14 19.20
CA THR A 20 5.63 0.70 18.10
C THR A 20 4.15 0.72 18.49
N GLU A 21 3.81 0.55 19.76
CA GLU A 21 2.43 0.63 20.26
C GLU A 21 1.77 2.00 20.01
N ASN A 22 2.56 3.05 19.87
CA ASN A 22 2.08 4.41 19.63
C ASN A 22 2.16 4.85 18.16
N ILE A 23 2.72 4.03 17.26
CA ILE A 23 2.99 4.48 15.89
C ILE A 23 1.70 4.62 15.07
N PHE A 24 0.75 3.70 15.20
CA PHE A 24 -0.53 3.77 14.49
C PHE A 24 -1.38 4.99 14.88
N PRO A 25 -1.55 5.31 16.19
CA PRO A 25 -2.20 6.56 16.60
C PRO A 25 -1.51 7.82 16.08
N ILE A 26 -0.18 7.81 15.97
CA ILE A 26 0.60 8.93 15.45
C ILE A 26 0.37 9.08 13.94
N ILE A 27 0.46 7.99 13.17
CA ILE A 27 0.19 7.99 11.73
C ILE A 27 -1.24 8.50 11.48
N LYS A 28 -2.23 7.95 12.22
CA LYS A 28 -3.63 8.33 12.11
C LYS A 28 -3.88 9.83 12.38
N LYS A 29 -3.15 10.45 13.33
CA LYS A 29 -3.35 11.86 13.70
C LYS A 29 -2.45 12.85 12.95
N ALA A 30 -1.23 12.47 12.59
CA ALA A 30 -0.22 13.41 12.15
C ALA A 30 0.05 13.40 10.65
N VAL A 31 -0.13 12.23 9.99
CA VAL A 31 0.24 12.09 8.57
C VAL A 31 -0.93 12.46 7.65
N TYR A 32 -2.15 12.15 8.06
CA TYR A 32 -3.32 12.38 7.21
C TYR A 32 -4.43 13.11 7.99
N SER A 33 -4.67 14.36 7.63
CA SER A 33 -5.82 15.14 8.14
C SER A 33 -7.12 14.83 7.39
N ASP A 34 -7.04 14.16 6.24
CA ASP A 34 -8.16 13.84 5.36
C ASP A 34 -8.20 12.31 5.15
N HIS A 35 -9.27 11.67 5.60
CA HIS A 35 -9.46 10.23 5.49
C HIS A 35 -9.57 9.76 4.04
N GLU A 36 -10.07 10.59 3.12
CA GLU A 36 -10.22 10.27 1.70
C GLU A 36 -8.92 9.81 1.03
N VAL A 37 -7.78 10.21 1.60
CA VAL A 37 -6.44 9.92 1.05
C VAL A 37 -6.14 8.43 1.00
N PHE A 38 -6.77 7.59 1.86
CA PHE A 38 -6.53 6.16 1.86
C PHE A 38 -6.76 5.54 0.47
N LEU A 39 -7.82 5.95 -0.22
CA LEU A 39 -8.17 5.39 -1.53
C LEU A 39 -7.12 5.76 -2.58
N ARG A 40 -6.67 7.01 -2.58
CA ARG A 40 -5.58 7.46 -3.47
C ARG A 40 -4.30 6.65 -3.23
N GLU A 41 -3.92 6.46 -1.98
CA GLU A 41 -2.70 5.72 -1.62
C GLU A 41 -2.77 4.26 -2.07
N LEU A 42 -3.91 3.58 -1.84
CA LEU A 42 -4.09 2.19 -2.25
C LEU A 42 -4.11 2.03 -3.77
N VAL A 43 -4.80 2.92 -4.50
CA VAL A 43 -4.78 2.92 -5.96
C VAL A 43 -3.37 3.18 -6.49
N SER A 44 -2.63 4.14 -5.92
CA SER A 44 -1.24 4.42 -6.31
C SER A 44 -0.33 3.21 -6.08
N ASN A 45 -0.49 2.50 -4.96
CA ASN A 45 0.25 1.27 -4.69
C ASN A 45 -0.05 0.19 -5.75
N GLY A 46 -1.31 0.06 -6.20
CA GLY A 46 -1.69 -0.84 -7.28
C GLY A 46 -1.05 -0.46 -8.62
N VAL A 47 -1.03 0.84 -8.95
CA VAL A 47 -0.32 1.35 -10.15
C VAL A 47 1.17 1.00 -10.11
N ASP A 48 1.81 1.20 -8.97
CA ASP A 48 3.23 0.89 -8.78
C ASP A 48 3.49 -0.62 -8.88
N ALA A 49 2.60 -1.45 -8.31
CA ALA A 49 2.70 -2.91 -8.41
C ALA A 49 2.58 -3.40 -9.86
N ILE A 50 1.69 -2.82 -10.65
CA ILE A 50 1.51 -3.12 -12.08
C ILE A 50 2.76 -2.67 -12.87
N SER A 51 3.27 -1.47 -12.60
CA SER A 51 4.48 -0.94 -13.22
C SER A 51 5.70 -1.83 -12.92
N LYS A 52 5.86 -2.26 -11.67
CA LYS A 52 6.91 -3.20 -11.24
C LYS A 52 6.81 -4.53 -11.97
N ARG A 53 5.59 -5.09 -12.12
CA ARG A 53 5.38 -6.33 -12.86
C ARG A 53 5.79 -6.20 -14.32
N ARG A 54 5.40 -5.12 -15.00
CA ARG A 54 5.80 -4.84 -16.37
C ARG A 54 7.32 -4.76 -16.53
N MET A 55 7.99 -4.06 -15.61
CA MET A 55 9.46 -3.95 -15.64
C MET A 55 10.16 -5.30 -15.39
N ALA A 56 9.68 -6.09 -14.41
CA ALA A 56 10.23 -7.39 -14.09
C ALA A 56 9.99 -8.42 -15.21
N ALA A 57 8.88 -8.34 -15.93
CA ALA A 57 8.60 -9.19 -17.08
C ALA A 57 9.57 -8.95 -18.24
N VAL A 58 10.02 -7.70 -18.46
CA VAL A 58 11.02 -7.38 -19.50
C VAL A 58 12.35 -8.10 -19.26
N THR A 59 12.72 -8.35 -17.99
CA THR A 59 13.94 -9.10 -17.62
C THR A 59 13.70 -10.60 -17.49
N GLY A 60 12.46 -11.06 -17.64
CA GLY A 60 12.08 -12.48 -17.52
C GLY A 60 11.95 -12.97 -16.08
N ASP A 61 11.95 -12.07 -15.09
CA ASP A 61 11.86 -12.42 -13.67
C ASP A 61 10.44 -12.84 -13.24
N CYS A 62 9.44 -12.47 -14.01
CA CYS A 62 8.04 -12.82 -13.74
C CYS A 62 7.18 -12.89 -15.00
N SER A 63 5.93 -13.38 -14.84
CA SER A 63 4.93 -13.39 -15.91
C SER A 63 4.48 -11.99 -16.29
N GLU A 64 4.30 -11.74 -17.58
CA GLU A 64 3.77 -10.48 -18.11
C GLU A 64 2.33 -10.21 -17.65
N VAL A 65 1.93 -8.94 -17.63
CA VAL A 65 0.56 -8.49 -17.50
C VAL A 65 0.17 -7.76 -18.79
N GLU A 66 -0.83 -8.29 -19.50
CA GLU A 66 -1.29 -7.71 -20.77
C GLU A 66 -1.93 -6.35 -20.54
N GLU A 67 -2.91 -6.27 -19.64
CA GLU A 67 -3.53 -5.02 -19.22
C GLU A 67 -3.44 -4.85 -17.71
N GLY A 68 -2.96 -3.69 -17.27
CA GLY A 68 -2.99 -3.31 -15.87
C GLY A 68 -4.39 -2.91 -15.45
N LEU A 69 -4.90 -3.52 -14.38
CA LEU A 69 -6.24 -3.30 -13.86
C LEU A 69 -6.20 -3.13 -12.34
N ILE A 70 -6.92 -2.12 -11.86
CA ILE A 70 -7.28 -1.96 -10.46
C ILE A 70 -8.80 -2.05 -10.36
N GLU A 71 -9.30 -3.06 -9.65
CA GLU A 71 -10.72 -3.27 -9.45
C GLU A 71 -11.12 -2.93 -8.01
N ILE A 72 -12.19 -2.13 -7.87
CA ILE A 72 -12.77 -1.76 -6.57
C ILE A 72 -14.11 -2.48 -6.44
N LYS A 73 -14.28 -3.22 -5.34
CA LYS A 73 -15.51 -3.96 -5.01
C LYS A 73 -16.06 -3.52 -3.67
N ILE A 74 -17.37 -3.46 -3.57
CA ILE A 74 -18.10 -3.07 -2.37
C ILE A 74 -18.98 -4.23 -1.91
N ASP A 75 -18.81 -4.69 -0.68
CA ASP A 75 -19.75 -5.59 -0.03
C ASP A 75 -20.44 -4.85 1.12
N ARG A 76 -21.71 -4.52 0.92
CA ARG A 76 -22.52 -3.79 1.90
C ARG A 76 -22.90 -4.63 3.11
N GLU A 77 -23.07 -5.95 2.94
CA GLU A 77 -23.44 -6.85 4.05
C GLU A 77 -22.24 -7.07 4.97
N ALA A 78 -21.09 -7.36 4.38
CA ALA A 78 -19.83 -7.53 5.12
C ALA A 78 -19.23 -6.18 5.58
N LYS A 79 -19.74 -5.04 5.07
CA LYS A 79 -19.19 -3.69 5.28
C LYS A 79 -17.72 -3.63 4.86
N THR A 80 -17.39 -4.18 3.70
CA THR A 80 -16.04 -4.19 3.18
C THR A 80 -15.90 -3.40 1.88
N LEU A 81 -14.75 -2.78 1.73
CA LEU A 81 -14.26 -2.20 0.49
C LEU A 81 -12.98 -2.93 0.10
N THR A 82 -12.95 -3.53 -1.09
CA THR A 82 -11.80 -4.25 -1.61
C THR A 82 -11.18 -3.48 -2.75
N ILE A 83 -9.86 -3.29 -2.70
CA ILE A 83 -9.06 -2.75 -3.80
C ILE A 83 -8.13 -3.85 -4.27
N SER A 84 -8.32 -4.31 -5.52
CA SER A 84 -7.58 -5.40 -6.15
C SER A 84 -6.70 -4.86 -7.26
N ASP A 85 -5.45 -5.31 -7.35
CA ASP A 85 -4.57 -5.09 -8.49
C ASP A 85 -4.09 -6.41 -9.10
N ASN A 86 -3.72 -6.38 -10.37
CA ASN A 86 -3.07 -7.48 -11.06
C ASN A 86 -1.56 -7.24 -11.26
N GLY A 87 -0.95 -6.53 -10.32
CA GLY A 87 0.46 -6.19 -10.31
C GLY A 87 1.39 -7.35 -9.96
N ILE A 88 2.59 -7.01 -9.51
CA ILE A 88 3.65 -7.99 -9.22
C ILE A 88 3.31 -8.90 -8.02
N GLY A 89 2.42 -8.46 -7.11
CA GLY A 89 2.12 -9.16 -5.87
C GLY A 89 3.34 -9.27 -4.94
N MET A 90 3.22 -10.09 -3.89
CA MET A 90 4.26 -10.27 -2.89
C MET A 90 4.35 -11.73 -2.45
N THR A 91 5.57 -12.18 -2.14
CA THR A 91 5.84 -13.40 -1.38
C THR A 91 5.63 -13.16 0.13
N SER A 92 5.62 -14.23 0.92
CA SER A 92 5.52 -14.12 2.39
C SER A 92 6.66 -13.32 3.01
N GLU A 93 7.86 -13.43 2.47
CA GLU A 93 9.05 -12.69 2.90
C GLU A 93 8.93 -11.20 2.58
N GLU A 94 8.42 -10.88 1.38
CA GLU A 94 8.17 -9.50 0.96
C GLU A 94 7.06 -8.84 1.78
N VAL A 95 5.98 -9.57 2.13
CA VAL A 95 4.95 -9.07 3.06
C VAL A 95 5.57 -8.73 4.42
N LYS A 96 6.41 -9.61 4.98
CA LYS A 96 7.11 -9.33 6.24
C LYS A 96 8.04 -8.11 6.14
N ARG A 97 8.66 -7.90 4.99
CA ARG A 97 9.61 -6.81 4.78
C ARG A 97 8.92 -5.48 4.50
N TYR A 98 7.89 -5.46 3.63
CA TYR A 98 7.30 -4.22 3.12
C TYR A 98 6.00 -3.81 3.82
N ILE A 99 5.29 -4.78 4.42
CA ILE A 99 4.05 -4.51 5.15
C ILE A 99 4.30 -4.43 6.66
N ASN A 100 5.16 -5.25 7.25
CA ASN A 100 5.40 -5.25 8.68
C ASN A 100 6.45 -4.23 9.16
N GLN A 101 7.16 -3.57 8.24
CA GLN A 101 8.13 -2.55 8.58
C GLN A 101 7.60 -1.18 8.15
N VAL A 102 7.11 -0.42 9.12
CA VAL A 102 6.57 0.93 8.90
C VAL A 102 7.65 1.85 8.33
N ALA A 103 7.30 2.64 7.32
CA ALA A 103 8.21 3.53 6.61
C ALA A 103 9.35 2.83 5.85
N PHE A 104 9.21 1.54 5.54
CA PHE A 104 10.09 0.83 4.64
C PHE A 104 9.41 0.67 3.28
N SER A 105 10.01 1.20 2.21
CA SER A 105 9.43 1.16 0.87
C SER A 105 10.13 0.12 0.00
N SER A 106 9.34 -0.68 -0.72
CA SER A 106 9.86 -1.60 -1.75
C SER A 106 10.35 -0.85 -3.00
N ALA A 107 10.13 0.47 -3.10
CA ALA A 107 10.52 1.26 -4.26
C ALA A 107 12.05 1.32 -4.42
N GLU A 108 12.78 1.58 -3.34
CA GLU A 108 14.25 1.69 -3.36
C GLU A 108 14.90 0.38 -3.76
N ASP A 109 14.52 -0.74 -3.13
CA ASP A 109 15.05 -2.06 -3.45
C ASP A 109 14.78 -2.45 -4.92
N PHE A 110 13.58 -2.10 -5.41
CA PHE A 110 13.19 -2.39 -6.78
C PHE A 110 14.00 -1.58 -7.80
N LEU A 111 14.14 -0.27 -7.58
CA LEU A 111 14.92 0.62 -8.45
C LEU A 111 16.40 0.23 -8.46
N GLU A 112 16.96 -0.18 -7.32
CA GLU A 112 18.33 -0.66 -7.21
C GLU A 112 18.56 -1.94 -8.05
N LYS A 113 17.60 -2.89 -7.97
CA LYS A 113 17.64 -4.14 -8.74
C LYS A 113 17.54 -3.91 -10.26
N TYR A 114 16.68 -3.02 -10.71
CA TYR A 114 16.39 -2.85 -12.14
C TYR A 114 17.08 -1.64 -12.79
N LYS A 115 17.83 -0.83 -12.05
CA LYS A 115 18.66 0.31 -12.53
C LYS A 115 17.99 1.19 -13.60
N LYS A 116 16.69 1.45 -13.47
CA LYS A 116 15.92 2.24 -14.44
C LYS A 116 15.14 3.38 -13.76
N GLU A 117 14.83 4.37 -14.58
CA GLU A 117 14.22 5.67 -14.30
C GLU A 117 13.24 5.69 -13.10
N SER A 118 13.53 6.59 -12.16
CA SER A 118 12.79 6.77 -10.91
C SER A 118 11.37 7.31 -11.09
N ASP A 119 11.04 7.81 -12.28
CA ASP A 119 9.78 8.53 -12.53
C ASP A 119 8.54 7.63 -12.70
N VAL A 120 8.72 6.31 -12.70
CA VAL A 120 7.65 5.33 -12.93
C VAL A 120 6.96 4.87 -11.64
N ILE A 121 7.57 5.12 -10.48
CA ILE A 121 7.04 4.68 -9.17
C ILE A 121 6.56 5.89 -8.39
N ILE A 122 5.30 5.86 -7.95
CA ILE A 122 4.61 6.98 -7.28
C ILE A 122 4.88 6.96 -5.77
N GLY A 123 4.88 5.78 -5.14
CA GLY A 123 5.00 5.60 -3.70
C GLY A 123 6.44 5.43 -3.21
N HIS A 124 6.96 6.42 -2.46
CA HIS A 124 8.33 6.40 -1.96
C HIS A 124 8.48 6.20 -0.45
N PHE A 125 7.41 6.40 0.34
CA PHE A 125 7.56 6.54 1.80
C PHE A 125 7.17 5.32 2.63
N GLY A 126 6.61 4.26 2.04
CA GLY A 126 6.20 3.04 2.77
C GLY A 126 5.13 3.28 3.85
N LEU A 127 4.40 4.40 3.79
CA LEU A 127 3.34 4.77 4.75
C LEU A 127 1.94 4.69 4.14
N GLY A 128 1.82 4.69 2.81
CA GLY A 128 0.53 4.77 2.11
C GLY A 128 -0.43 3.64 2.47
N PHE A 129 0.07 2.41 2.60
CA PHE A 129 -0.75 1.26 2.99
C PHE A 129 -1.40 1.44 4.37
N TYR A 130 -0.70 2.06 5.31
CA TYR A 130 -1.21 2.26 6.68
C TYR A 130 -2.33 3.29 6.77
N SER A 131 -2.56 4.11 5.72
CA SER A 131 -3.73 4.98 5.63
C SER A 131 -5.05 4.21 5.67
N SER A 132 -5.03 2.92 5.31
CA SER A 132 -6.16 1.98 5.41
C SER A 132 -6.77 1.95 6.82
N PHE A 133 -5.94 2.04 7.87
CA PHE A 133 -6.40 2.03 9.25
C PHE A 133 -7.08 3.33 9.71
N MET A 134 -7.17 4.33 8.84
CA MET A 134 -7.97 5.53 9.11
C MET A 134 -9.46 5.23 8.98
N VAL A 135 -9.82 4.30 8.10
CA VAL A 135 -11.21 3.98 7.75
C VAL A 135 -11.61 2.54 8.13
N ALA A 136 -10.62 1.65 8.35
CA ALA A 136 -10.86 0.25 8.62
C ALA A 136 -10.49 -0.13 10.07
N LYS A 137 -11.35 -0.96 10.68
CA LYS A 137 -11.09 -1.61 11.97
C LYS A 137 -10.24 -2.88 11.85
N ASN A 138 -10.23 -3.48 10.65
CA ASN A 138 -9.36 -4.61 10.27
C ASN A 138 -9.01 -4.48 8.80
N VAL A 139 -7.77 -4.81 8.45
CA VAL A 139 -7.28 -4.85 7.07
C VAL A 139 -6.76 -6.24 6.79
N GLU A 140 -7.25 -6.83 5.70
CA GLU A 140 -6.71 -8.08 5.16
C GLU A 140 -6.02 -7.78 3.83
N LEU A 141 -4.91 -8.48 3.59
CA LEU A 141 -4.17 -8.40 2.35
C LEU A 141 -3.98 -9.82 1.84
N ILE A 142 -4.57 -10.12 0.67
CA ILE A 142 -4.40 -11.41 -0.02
C ILE A 142 -3.49 -11.13 -1.21
N THR A 143 -2.31 -11.77 -1.26
CA THR A 143 -1.36 -11.49 -2.32
C THR A 143 -0.67 -12.74 -2.83
N LYS A 144 -0.35 -12.75 -4.13
CA LYS A 144 0.42 -13.78 -4.81
C LYS A 144 1.44 -13.12 -5.72
N SER A 145 2.71 -13.43 -5.52
CA SER A 145 3.77 -12.89 -6.37
C SER A 145 3.67 -13.43 -7.80
N ALA A 146 4.02 -12.58 -8.77
CA ALA A 146 4.16 -12.98 -10.17
C ALA A 146 5.42 -13.82 -10.44
N CYS A 147 6.32 -13.95 -9.45
CA CYS A 147 7.47 -14.85 -9.54
C CYS A 147 7.02 -16.31 -9.65
N PRO A 148 7.71 -17.15 -10.45
CA PRO A 148 7.38 -18.57 -10.60
C PRO A 148 7.30 -19.30 -9.24
N GLU A 149 6.40 -20.27 -9.15
CA GLU A 149 6.20 -21.13 -7.98
C GLU A 149 5.78 -20.44 -6.68
N SER A 150 5.38 -19.15 -6.75
CA SER A 150 4.90 -18.41 -5.59
C SER A 150 3.53 -18.92 -5.10
N GLN A 151 3.43 -19.08 -3.78
CA GLN A 151 2.16 -19.37 -3.12
C GLN A 151 1.49 -18.06 -2.67
N ALA A 152 0.17 -18.05 -2.68
CA ALA A 152 -0.59 -16.94 -2.15
C ALA A 152 -0.53 -16.93 -0.61
N VAL A 153 -0.55 -15.74 -0.04
CA VAL A 153 -0.59 -15.54 1.42
C VAL A 153 -1.68 -14.55 1.81
N ILE A 154 -2.19 -14.72 3.02
CA ILE A 154 -3.16 -13.82 3.65
C ILE A 154 -2.51 -13.20 4.88
N TRP A 155 -2.39 -11.89 4.87
CA TRP A 155 -1.98 -11.09 6.02
C TRP A 155 -3.20 -10.37 6.58
N SER A 156 -3.31 -10.25 7.90
CA SER A 156 -4.39 -9.52 8.56
C SER A 156 -3.90 -8.80 9.81
N CYS A 157 -4.44 -7.58 10.05
CA CYS A 157 -4.13 -6.75 11.19
C CYS A 157 -5.34 -5.87 11.56
N ASP A 158 -5.57 -5.70 12.86
CA ASP A 158 -6.64 -4.85 13.43
C ASP A 158 -6.15 -3.44 13.80
N GLY A 159 -4.98 -3.04 13.31
CA GLY A 159 -4.35 -1.76 13.66
C GLY A 159 -3.60 -1.80 14.99
N SER A 160 -3.51 -2.94 15.67
CA SER A 160 -2.58 -3.17 16.75
C SER A 160 -1.17 -3.52 16.20
N PRO A 161 -0.12 -3.58 17.03
CA PRO A 161 1.19 -4.04 16.59
C PRO A 161 1.25 -5.53 16.21
N LYS A 162 0.14 -6.25 16.31
CA LYS A 162 0.06 -7.67 16.00
C LYS A 162 -0.55 -7.89 14.63
N PHE A 163 -0.02 -8.86 13.92
CA PHE A 163 -0.56 -9.32 12.64
C PHE A 163 -0.63 -10.84 12.60
N THR A 164 -1.40 -11.37 11.66
CA THR A 164 -1.36 -12.78 11.28
C THR A 164 -0.91 -12.90 9.83
N LEU A 165 -0.19 -13.96 9.52
CA LEU A 165 0.23 -14.32 8.15
C LEU A 165 -0.03 -15.80 7.96
N ASN A 166 -0.88 -16.15 7.01
CA ASN A 166 -1.32 -17.51 6.71
C ASN A 166 -1.12 -17.83 5.22
N GLU A 167 -1.16 -19.11 4.89
CA GLU A 167 -1.33 -19.54 3.51
C GLU A 167 -2.69 -19.05 2.98
N GLY A 168 -2.71 -18.62 1.73
CA GLY A 168 -3.89 -18.10 1.05
C GLY A 168 -4.16 -18.78 -0.27
N GLU A 169 -5.31 -18.47 -0.84
CA GLU A 169 -5.70 -18.88 -2.18
C GLU A 169 -5.90 -17.65 -3.05
N ARG A 170 -5.17 -17.56 -4.16
CA ARG A 170 -5.35 -16.58 -5.21
C ARG A 170 -4.87 -17.20 -6.52
N GLU A 171 -5.72 -17.19 -7.52
CA GLU A 171 -5.41 -17.85 -8.80
C GLU A 171 -4.31 -17.11 -9.55
N HIS A 172 -4.45 -15.80 -9.71
CA HIS A 172 -3.56 -14.94 -10.49
C HIS A 172 -2.68 -14.06 -9.62
N PRO A 173 -1.48 -13.67 -10.09
CA PRO A 173 -0.63 -12.70 -9.40
C PRO A 173 -1.32 -11.36 -9.17
N GLY A 174 -0.93 -10.67 -8.09
CA GLY A 174 -1.45 -9.36 -7.70
C GLY A 174 -1.79 -9.31 -6.23
N THR A 175 -2.55 -8.29 -5.81
CA THR A 175 -2.89 -8.05 -4.41
C THR A 175 -4.33 -7.58 -4.27
N ASP A 176 -5.05 -8.14 -3.30
CA ASP A 176 -6.34 -7.66 -2.82
C ASP A 176 -6.14 -7.04 -1.44
N VAL A 177 -6.50 -5.78 -1.27
CA VAL A 177 -6.57 -5.11 0.04
C VAL A 177 -8.03 -5.00 0.43
N ILE A 178 -8.44 -5.71 1.48
CA ILE A 178 -9.81 -5.78 1.97
C ILE A 178 -9.91 -4.95 3.25
N LEU A 179 -10.71 -3.90 3.21
CA LEU A 179 -10.93 -2.99 4.31
C LEU A 179 -12.26 -3.31 4.99
N HIS A 180 -12.21 -3.83 6.23
CA HIS A 180 -13.40 -3.96 7.08
C HIS A 180 -13.66 -2.60 7.73
N LEU A 181 -14.60 -1.84 7.16
CA LEU A 181 -14.82 -0.45 7.54
C LEU A 181 -15.33 -0.29 8.98
N MET A 182 -14.91 0.80 9.60
CA MET A 182 -15.49 1.25 10.86
C MET A 182 -16.92 1.75 10.66
N ASP A 183 -17.78 1.70 11.68
CA ASP A 183 -19.18 2.07 11.56
C ASP A 183 -19.38 3.58 11.26
N ASP A 184 -18.45 4.42 11.62
CA ASP A 184 -18.44 5.86 11.32
C ASP A 184 -17.85 6.21 9.94
N GLU A 185 -17.32 5.22 9.21
CA GLU A 185 -16.70 5.38 7.90
C GLU A 185 -17.49 4.65 6.78
N LEU A 186 -18.74 4.29 7.02
CA LEU A 186 -19.58 3.56 6.05
C LEU A 186 -19.97 4.38 4.82
N GLU A 187 -19.64 5.65 4.73
CA GLU A 187 -19.77 6.42 3.49
C GLU A 187 -18.98 5.81 2.32
N TYR A 188 -17.90 5.09 2.61
CA TYR A 188 -17.04 4.46 1.59
C TYR A 188 -17.58 3.13 1.03
N ILE A 189 -18.75 2.64 1.48
CA ILE A 189 -19.48 1.58 0.77
C ILE A 189 -20.53 2.13 -0.20
N GLU A 190 -20.64 3.45 -0.35
CA GLU A 190 -21.50 4.06 -1.34
C GLU A 190 -20.79 4.24 -2.68
N PRO A 191 -21.25 3.62 -3.79
CA PRO A 191 -20.59 3.69 -5.09
C PRO A 191 -20.37 5.11 -5.60
N THR A 192 -21.32 6.02 -5.33
CA THR A 192 -21.21 7.43 -5.71
C THR A 192 -20.06 8.13 -5.00
N ARG A 193 -19.79 7.78 -3.74
CA ARG A 193 -18.67 8.31 -2.97
C ARG A 193 -17.33 7.86 -3.56
N ILE A 194 -17.19 6.57 -3.85
CA ILE A 194 -15.99 6.01 -4.48
C ILE A 194 -15.74 6.65 -5.85
N ARG A 195 -16.76 6.77 -6.71
CA ARG A 195 -16.62 7.45 -8.02
C ARG A 195 -16.12 8.88 -7.85
N THR A 196 -16.67 9.64 -6.90
CA THR A 196 -16.24 11.02 -6.63
C THR A 196 -14.76 11.07 -6.25
N LEU A 197 -14.29 10.15 -5.39
CA LEU A 197 -12.90 10.10 -4.94
C LEU A 197 -11.95 9.69 -6.07
N ILE A 198 -12.30 8.69 -6.87
CA ILE A 198 -11.49 8.27 -8.01
C ILE A 198 -11.39 9.40 -9.04
N THR A 199 -12.48 10.07 -9.37
CA THR A 199 -12.45 11.23 -10.27
C THR A 199 -11.58 12.37 -9.69
N LYS A 200 -11.63 12.59 -8.37
CA LYS A 200 -10.86 13.65 -7.71
C LYS A 200 -9.35 13.39 -7.71
N TYR A 201 -8.94 12.14 -7.47
CA TYR A 201 -7.54 11.80 -7.16
C TYR A 201 -6.86 10.91 -8.19
N CYS A 202 -7.61 10.13 -8.97
CA CYS A 202 -7.10 9.03 -9.77
C CYS A 202 -7.56 9.07 -11.25
N ASP A 203 -8.21 10.16 -11.71
CA ASP A 203 -8.84 10.24 -13.04
C ASP A 203 -7.85 9.99 -14.20
N PHE A 204 -6.59 10.35 -14.01
CA PHE A 204 -5.54 10.25 -15.04
C PHE A 204 -4.46 9.20 -14.71
N MET A 205 -4.78 8.18 -13.92
CA MET A 205 -3.85 7.08 -13.68
C MET A 205 -3.56 6.29 -14.96
N PRO A 206 -2.32 5.77 -15.15
CA PRO A 206 -1.90 5.11 -16.39
C PRO A 206 -2.46 3.68 -16.54
N VAL A 207 -3.32 3.26 -15.63
CA VAL A 207 -3.99 1.95 -15.64
C VAL A 207 -5.49 2.15 -15.49
N GLU A 208 -6.26 1.14 -15.90
CA GLU A 208 -7.70 1.16 -15.67
C GLU A 208 -8.02 1.00 -14.19
N VAL A 209 -8.92 1.87 -13.71
CA VAL A 209 -9.58 1.72 -12.41
C VAL A 209 -11.04 1.47 -12.65
N SER A 210 -11.55 0.33 -12.21
CA SER A 210 -12.95 -0.06 -12.33
C SER A 210 -13.63 -0.12 -10.96
N LEU A 211 -14.92 0.15 -10.92
CA LEU A 211 -15.80 -0.04 -9.77
C LEU A 211 -16.89 -1.00 -10.15
N GLU A 212 -16.99 -2.15 -9.46
CA GLU A 212 -17.97 -3.20 -9.77
C GLU A 212 -17.93 -3.61 -11.25
N GLY A 213 -16.72 -3.70 -11.83
CA GLY A 213 -16.51 -4.05 -13.24
C GLY A 213 -16.73 -2.93 -14.26
N GLU A 214 -17.15 -1.74 -13.83
CA GLU A 214 -17.31 -0.59 -14.71
C GLU A 214 -16.09 0.35 -14.64
N PRO A 215 -15.38 0.64 -15.74
CA PRO A 215 -14.30 1.61 -15.77
C PRO A 215 -14.77 3.01 -15.32
N ILE A 216 -14.01 3.65 -14.42
CA ILE A 216 -14.41 4.94 -13.83
C ILE A 216 -13.39 6.05 -13.97
N ASN A 217 -12.16 5.77 -14.43
CA ASN A 217 -11.15 6.78 -14.69
C ASN A 217 -10.91 7.01 -16.18
N LYS A 218 -10.31 8.14 -16.51
CA LYS A 218 -9.84 8.46 -17.86
C LYS A 218 -8.37 8.05 -17.97
N ARG A 219 -8.10 7.03 -18.75
CA ARG A 219 -6.71 6.62 -19.04
C ARG A 219 -5.97 7.74 -19.81
N ASN A 220 -4.72 7.98 -19.45
CA ASN A 220 -3.78 8.79 -20.23
C ASN A 220 -2.97 7.91 -21.18
#